data_d10cfe6db9e248b0203900b4e95f8bbf
#
_entry.id   d10cfe6db9e248b0203900b4e95f8bbf
#
_cell.length_a   1.000
_cell.length_b   1.000
_cell.length_c   1.000
_cell.angle_alpha   90.00
_cell.angle_beta   90.00
_cell.angle_gamma   90.00
#
_symmetry.space_group_name_H-M   'P 1'
#
loop_
_entity.id
_entity.type
_entity.pdbx_description
1 polymer ?
#
loop_
_entity_poly.entity_id
_entity_poly.type
_entity_poly.pdbx_seq_one_letter_code
_entity_poly.pdbx_strand_id
1 'polypeptide(L)'
;MTVSKGRLLKVSINLDIKRGDLYYADLSPVVGSEQGGVRPVLIIQNDIGNKYSPTVIVAAITSQINKAKLPTHIEISANEYGLNKDSVILLEQIRTIDKKRLREKIGCLDKNMMVKVDDSLQISLGLFVMWEIIDIILISIIFFIK
;
A
#
# COMPACT_ATOMS: atom_id res chain seq x y z
N MET A 1 34.00 -15.12 -39.21
CA MET A 1 33.47 -13.89 -38.56
C MET A 1 32.48 -14.30 -37.49
N THR A 2 32.91 -14.31 -36.24
CA THR A 2 32.11 -14.68 -35.09
C THR A 2 31.49 -13.43 -34.50
N VAL A 3 30.17 -13.30 -34.61
CA VAL A 3 29.42 -12.19 -33.99
C VAL A 3 29.25 -12.51 -32.49
N SER A 4 29.98 -11.76 -31.68
CA SER A 4 29.87 -11.78 -30.25
C SER A 4 28.46 -11.34 -29.83
N LYS A 5 27.66 -12.26 -29.28
CA LYS A 5 26.40 -11.93 -28.59
C LYS A 5 26.72 -11.11 -27.33
N GLY A 6 26.57 -9.80 -27.44
CA GLY A 6 26.61 -8.89 -26.29
C GLY A 6 25.58 -9.32 -25.24
N ARG A 7 26.07 -9.79 -24.11
CA ARG A 7 25.29 -10.07 -22.91
C ARG A 7 24.80 -8.72 -22.37
N LEU A 8 23.58 -8.35 -22.70
CA LEU A 8 22.88 -7.25 -22.04
C LEU A 8 22.86 -7.57 -20.53
N LEU A 9 23.73 -6.90 -19.78
CA LEU A 9 23.65 -6.88 -18.34
C LEU A 9 22.28 -6.33 -17.95
N LYS A 10 21.37 -7.23 -17.53
CA LYS A 10 20.17 -6.83 -16.79
C LYS A 10 20.67 -6.15 -15.51
N VAL A 11 20.73 -4.83 -15.52
CA VAL A 11 20.81 -4.05 -14.31
C VAL A 11 19.49 -4.32 -13.59
N SER A 12 19.49 -5.29 -12.66
CA SER A 12 18.43 -5.41 -11.68
C SER A 12 18.57 -4.19 -10.78
N ILE A 13 17.73 -3.17 -11.02
CA ILE A 13 17.56 -2.07 -10.08
C ILE A 13 17.05 -2.73 -8.81
N ASN A 14 17.94 -2.93 -7.85
CA ASN A 14 17.57 -3.41 -6.54
C ASN A 14 16.91 -2.23 -5.81
N LEU A 15 15.61 -2.03 -6.09
CA LEU A 15 14.80 -1.03 -5.41
C LEU A 15 14.71 -1.47 -3.94
N ASP A 16 15.27 -0.68 -3.04
CA ASP A 16 15.08 -0.86 -1.59
C ASP A 16 13.65 -0.40 -1.24
N ILE A 17 12.68 -1.27 -1.55
CA ILE A 17 11.26 -1.02 -1.36
C ILE A 17 10.91 -1.29 0.09
N LYS A 18 10.29 -0.32 0.75
CA LYS A 18 9.83 -0.41 2.13
C LYS A 18 8.32 -0.26 2.23
N ARG A 19 7.75 -0.88 3.24
CA ARG A 19 6.35 -0.64 3.61
C ARG A 19 6.15 0.83 3.97
N GLY A 20 5.11 1.45 3.41
CA GLY A 20 4.86 2.89 3.55
C GLY A 20 5.43 3.75 2.41
N ASP A 21 6.26 3.19 1.55
CA ASP A 21 6.75 3.90 0.37
C ASP A 21 5.62 4.19 -0.63
N LEU A 22 5.71 5.35 -1.26
CA LEU A 22 4.84 5.78 -2.35
C LEU A 22 5.60 5.69 -3.67
N TYR A 23 5.02 5.02 -4.64
CA TYR A 23 5.57 4.86 -5.99
C TYR A 23 4.52 5.18 -7.04
N TYR A 24 4.95 5.63 -8.22
CA TYR A 24 4.14 5.48 -9.42
C TYR A 24 4.19 4.01 -9.88
N ALA A 25 3.03 3.47 -10.28
CA ALA A 25 2.94 2.11 -10.82
C ALA A 25 1.96 2.06 -11.99
N ASP A 26 2.23 1.18 -12.95
CA ASP A 26 1.31 0.86 -14.03
C ASP A 26 0.37 -0.26 -13.59
N LEU A 27 -0.87 0.09 -13.35
CA LEU A 27 -1.91 -0.84 -12.91
C LEU A 27 -2.72 -1.46 -14.04
N SER A 28 -2.46 -1.09 -15.31
CA SER A 28 -3.15 -1.66 -16.48
C SER A 28 -2.66 -3.08 -16.80
N PRO A 29 -3.52 -3.94 -17.36
CA PRO A 29 -4.95 -3.73 -17.65
C PRO A 29 -5.84 -3.90 -16.40
N VAL A 30 -7.03 -3.33 -16.44
CA VAL A 30 -8.05 -3.40 -15.38
C VAL A 30 -9.43 -3.69 -15.96
N VAL A 31 -10.38 -4.10 -15.09
CA VAL A 31 -11.76 -4.37 -15.45
C VAL A 31 -12.70 -3.51 -14.60
N GLY A 32 -13.69 -2.90 -15.24
CA GLY A 32 -14.77 -2.17 -14.57
C GLY A 32 -14.28 -1.02 -13.69
N SER A 33 -14.62 -1.08 -12.40
CA SER A 33 -14.32 -0.02 -11.41
C SER A 33 -12.92 -0.11 -10.78
N GLU A 34 -12.09 -1.04 -11.21
CA GLU A 34 -10.70 -1.13 -10.74
C GLU A 34 -9.91 0.13 -11.10
N GLN A 35 -9.01 0.51 -10.20
CA GLN A 35 -8.11 1.64 -10.46
C GLN A 35 -7.01 1.24 -11.45
N GLY A 36 -6.97 1.86 -12.62
CA GLY A 36 -6.04 1.53 -13.71
C GLY A 36 -5.12 2.67 -14.11
N GLY A 37 -4.29 2.41 -15.13
CA GLY A 37 -3.31 3.35 -15.65
C GLY A 37 -2.10 3.54 -14.75
N VAL A 38 -1.24 4.48 -15.12
CA VAL A 38 -0.10 4.88 -14.31
C VAL A 38 -0.57 5.86 -13.23
N ARG A 39 -0.40 5.46 -11.98
CA ARG A 39 -0.86 6.26 -10.83
C ARG A 39 -0.03 6.01 -9.59
N PRO A 40 -0.13 6.88 -8.58
CA PRO A 40 0.48 6.64 -7.28
C PRO A 40 -0.13 5.40 -6.61
N VAL A 41 0.72 4.64 -5.93
CA VAL A 41 0.35 3.50 -5.08
C VAL A 41 1.13 3.57 -3.78
N LEU A 42 0.54 3.03 -2.71
CA LEU A 42 1.18 2.82 -1.42
C LEU A 42 1.64 1.37 -1.31
N ILE A 43 2.89 1.14 -0.94
CA ILE A 43 3.40 -0.19 -0.60
C ILE A 43 2.88 -0.59 0.78
N ILE A 44 2.06 -1.63 0.84
CA ILE A 44 1.47 -2.15 2.09
C ILE A 44 2.04 -3.51 2.50
N GLN A 45 2.76 -4.19 1.61
CA GLN A 45 3.45 -5.44 1.91
C GLN A 45 4.53 -5.22 2.97
N ASN A 46 4.75 -6.22 3.86
CA ASN A 46 5.81 -6.18 4.86
C ASN A 46 7.20 -6.19 4.22
N ASP A 47 8.23 -5.73 4.97
CA ASP A 47 9.57 -5.53 4.43
C ASP A 47 10.33 -6.84 4.13
N ILE A 48 9.97 -7.94 4.78
CA ILE A 48 10.52 -9.26 4.44
C ILE A 48 10.04 -9.67 3.05
N GLY A 49 8.72 -9.55 2.80
CA GLY A 49 8.15 -9.77 1.48
C GLY A 49 8.72 -8.80 0.44
N ASN A 50 8.85 -7.52 0.79
CA ASN A 50 9.45 -6.51 -0.10
C ASN A 50 10.88 -6.86 -0.51
N LYS A 51 11.65 -7.46 0.39
CA LYS A 51 13.03 -7.86 0.11
C LYS A 51 13.13 -9.10 -0.80
N TYR A 52 12.32 -10.12 -0.54
CA TYR A 52 12.54 -11.44 -1.13
C TYR A 52 11.55 -11.81 -2.23
N SER A 53 10.36 -11.22 -2.27
CA SER A 53 9.36 -11.51 -3.31
C SER A 53 9.65 -10.74 -4.61
N PRO A 54 9.36 -11.29 -5.79
CA PRO A 54 9.35 -10.56 -7.05
C PRO A 54 8.14 -9.62 -7.18
N THR A 55 7.15 -9.76 -6.29
CA THR A 55 5.91 -8.99 -6.27
C THR A 55 5.79 -8.13 -5.02
N VAL A 56 4.92 -7.13 -5.07
CA VAL A 56 4.55 -6.29 -3.93
C VAL A 56 3.02 -6.17 -3.85
N ILE A 57 2.51 -6.03 -2.62
CA ILE A 57 1.10 -5.70 -2.38
C ILE A 57 1.00 -4.20 -2.24
N VAL A 58 0.10 -3.60 -3.00
CA VAL A 58 -0.10 -2.15 -3.05
C VAL A 58 -1.57 -1.78 -2.86
N ALA A 59 -1.81 -0.56 -2.35
CA ALA A 59 -3.10 0.10 -2.37
C ALA A 59 -3.06 1.23 -3.40
N ALA A 60 -4.11 1.34 -4.22
CA ALA A 60 -4.22 2.39 -5.22
C ALA A 60 -4.49 3.76 -4.59
N ILE A 61 -3.97 4.82 -5.20
CA ILE A 61 -4.17 6.20 -4.79
C ILE A 61 -4.85 6.95 -5.93
N THR A 62 -5.82 7.79 -5.61
CA THR A 62 -6.57 8.60 -6.57
C THR A 62 -6.68 10.05 -6.12
N SER A 63 -6.61 10.99 -7.08
CA SER A 63 -6.91 12.40 -6.83
C SER A 63 -8.40 12.76 -6.99
N GLN A 64 -9.24 11.77 -7.30
CA GLN A 64 -10.70 11.96 -7.39
C GLN A 64 -11.32 11.88 -5.99
N ILE A 65 -11.36 13.01 -5.28
CA ILE A 65 -11.81 13.12 -3.89
C ILE A 65 -13.35 13.14 -3.74
N ASN A 66 -14.09 13.31 -4.83
CA ASN A 66 -15.55 13.52 -4.83
C ASN A 66 -16.39 12.24 -4.59
N LYS A 67 -15.76 11.13 -4.25
CA LYS A 67 -16.48 9.90 -3.89
C LYS A 67 -16.84 9.89 -2.41
N ALA A 68 -17.93 9.21 -2.07
CA ALA A 68 -18.35 9.03 -0.68
C ALA A 68 -17.15 8.55 0.17
N LYS A 69 -16.92 9.22 1.30
CA LYS A 69 -15.84 8.84 2.24
C LYS A 69 -16.20 7.51 2.88
N LEU A 70 -15.39 6.50 2.60
CA LEU A 70 -15.47 5.20 3.26
C LEU A 70 -14.46 5.13 4.42
N PRO A 71 -14.69 4.30 5.43
CA PRO A 71 -13.71 4.10 6.51
C PRO A 71 -12.39 3.47 6.01
N THR A 72 -12.38 2.97 4.77
CA THR A 72 -11.20 2.45 4.08
C THR A 72 -10.46 3.50 3.26
N HIS A 73 -10.91 4.76 3.27
CA HIS A 73 -10.31 5.88 2.56
C HIS A 73 -9.45 6.73 3.50
N ILE A 74 -8.20 7.03 3.09
CA ILE A 74 -7.28 7.91 3.83
C ILE A 74 -6.88 9.07 2.94
N GLU A 75 -7.22 10.28 3.36
CA GLU A 75 -6.81 11.51 2.67
C GLU A 75 -5.34 11.81 2.97
N ILE A 76 -4.59 12.19 1.92
CA ILE A 76 -3.19 12.59 2.00
C ILE A 76 -2.97 13.89 1.24
N SER A 77 -2.19 14.79 1.85
CA SER A 77 -1.83 16.08 1.27
C SER A 77 -0.71 15.93 0.24
N ALA A 78 -0.87 16.59 -0.90
CA ALA A 78 0.14 16.62 -1.96
C ALA A 78 1.48 17.19 -1.46
N ASN A 79 1.42 18.31 -0.75
CA ASN A 79 2.61 19.03 -0.29
C ASN A 79 3.42 18.24 0.75
N GLU A 80 2.76 17.41 1.54
CA GLU A 80 3.39 16.67 2.63
C GLU A 80 4.11 15.42 2.13
N TYR A 81 3.58 14.77 1.09
CA TYR A 81 4.06 13.47 0.61
C TYR A 81 4.61 13.48 -0.82
N GLY A 82 4.77 14.66 -1.43
CA GLY A 82 5.38 14.80 -2.75
C GLY A 82 4.48 14.40 -3.92
N LEU A 83 3.17 14.39 -3.71
CA LEU A 83 2.19 14.13 -4.77
C LEU A 83 1.88 15.41 -5.56
N ASN A 84 1.39 15.26 -6.79
CA ASN A 84 1.00 16.41 -7.62
C ASN A 84 -0.32 17.05 -7.18
N LYS A 85 -1.19 16.29 -6.51
CA LYS A 85 -2.51 16.73 -6.04
C LYS A 85 -2.85 16.02 -4.74
N ASP A 86 -3.65 16.68 -3.90
CA ASP A 86 -4.28 16.02 -2.75
C ASP A 86 -5.03 14.78 -3.23
N SER A 87 -4.89 13.71 -2.52
CA SER A 87 -5.28 12.37 -2.97
C SER A 87 -5.87 11.55 -1.83
N VAL A 88 -6.45 10.43 -2.20
CA VAL A 88 -7.01 9.44 -1.28
C VAL A 88 -6.40 8.09 -1.54
N ILE A 89 -5.93 7.43 -0.49
CA ILE A 89 -5.52 6.03 -0.52
C ILE A 89 -6.77 5.17 -0.37
N LEU A 90 -6.94 4.21 -1.28
CA LEU A 90 -8.10 3.33 -1.34
C LEU A 90 -7.71 1.95 -0.80
N LEU A 91 -7.96 1.69 0.50
CA LEU A 91 -7.56 0.44 1.13
C LEU A 91 -8.48 -0.75 0.77
N GLU A 92 -9.58 -0.50 0.04
CA GLU A 92 -10.39 -1.52 -0.62
C GLU A 92 -9.89 -1.86 -2.04
N GLN A 93 -9.02 -1.03 -2.62
CA GLN A 93 -8.41 -1.24 -3.94
C GLN A 93 -6.98 -1.77 -3.81
N ILE A 94 -6.88 -2.92 -3.14
CA ILE A 94 -5.60 -3.60 -2.88
C ILE A 94 -5.33 -4.61 -3.98
N ARG A 95 -4.08 -4.68 -4.45
CA ARG A 95 -3.67 -5.71 -5.41
C ARG A 95 -2.20 -6.06 -5.30
N THR A 96 -1.85 -7.26 -5.73
CA THR A 96 -0.48 -7.68 -5.92
C THR A 96 -0.03 -7.34 -7.35
N ILE A 97 1.14 -6.70 -7.46
CA ILE A 97 1.75 -6.38 -8.75
C ILE A 97 3.19 -6.88 -8.79
N ASP A 98 3.70 -7.18 -9.99
CA ASP A 98 5.12 -7.41 -10.21
C ASP A 98 5.91 -6.12 -9.95
N LYS A 99 7.07 -6.21 -9.29
CA LYS A 99 7.94 -5.04 -9.03
C LYS A 99 8.33 -4.27 -10.28
N LYS A 100 8.36 -4.93 -11.44
CA LYS A 100 8.61 -4.28 -12.74
C LYS A 100 7.56 -3.25 -13.14
N ARG A 101 6.37 -3.28 -12.53
CA ARG A 101 5.33 -2.28 -12.73
C ARG A 101 5.57 -1.00 -11.93
N LEU A 102 6.44 -1.05 -10.91
CA LEU A 102 6.85 0.14 -10.16
C LEU A 102 7.74 1.02 -11.03
N ARG A 103 7.53 2.32 -10.89
CA ARG A 103 8.30 3.36 -11.56
C ARG A 103 9.03 4.21 -10.51
N GLU A 104 8.95 5.51 -10.60
CA GLU A 104 9.61 6.45 -9.69
C GLU A 104 9.04 6.39 -8.28
N LYS A 105 9.92 6.44 -7.29
CA LYS A 105 9.53 6.66 -5.89
C LYS A 105 9.12 8.11 -5.70
N ILE A 106 7.98 8.34 -5.08
CA ILE A 106 7.42 9.67 -4.80
C ILE A 106 7.90 10.15 -3.43
N GLY A 107 7.78 9.27 -2.41
CA GLY A 107 8.06 9.58 -1.03
C GLY A 107 7.73 8.42 -0.11
N CYS A 108 7.46 8.70 1.15
CA CYS A 108 6.98 7.69 2.11
C CYS A 108 6.02 8.33 3.11
N LEU A 109 5.07 7.54 3.61
CA LEU A 109 4.20 7.95 4.70
C LEU A 109 4.94 7.89 6.04
N ASP A 110 4.61 8.79 6.94
CA ASP A 110 5.09 8.76 8.32
C ASP A 110 4.39 7.66 9.14
N LYS A 111 4.92 7.41 10.36
CA LYS A 111 4.40 6.37 11.24
C LYS A 111 2.94 6.59 11.65
N ASN A 112 2.53 7.83 11.90
CA ASN A 112 1.16 8.14 12.33
C ASN A 112 0.17 7.84 11.21
N MET A 113 0.54 8.16 9.97
CA MET A 113 -0.27 7.86 8.80
C MET A 113 -0.33 6.35 8.54
N MET A 114 0.78 5.62 8.77
CA MET A 114 0.80 4.16 8.62
C MET A 114 -0.07 3.45 9.67
N VAL A 115 -0.24 3.98 10.88
CA VAL A 115 -1.22 3.46 11.86
C VAL A 115 -2.64 3.56 11.31
N LYS A 116 -3.02 4.71 10.71
CA LYS A 116 -4.33 4.86 10.07
C LYS A 116 -4.52 3.88 8.90
N VAL A 117 -3.44 3.62 8.15
CA VAL A 117 -3.44 2.60 7.07
C VAL A 117 -3.72 1.22 7.64
N ASP A 118 -3.09 0.85 8.76
CA ASP A 118 -3.30 -0.45 9.41
C ASP A 118 -4.74 -0.62 9.88
N ASP A 119 -5.31 0.38 10.54
CA ASP A 119 -6.70 0.37 10.99
C ASP A 119 -7.67 0.22 9.80
N SER A 120 -7.45 0.98 8.74
CA SER A 120 -8.28 0.91 7.52
C SER A 120 -8.14 -0.43 6.79
N LEU A 121 -6.95 -1.04 6.78
CA LEU A 121 -6.74 -2.38 6.22
C LEU A 121 -7.49 -3.44 7.01
N GLN A 122 -7.48 -3.36 8.34
CA GLN A 122 -8.24 -4.27 9.20
C GLN A 122 -9.74 -4.21 8.89
N ILE A 123 -10.28 -3.00 8.73
CA ILE A 123 -11.68 -2.80 8.33
C ILE A 123 -11.93 -3.37 6.95
N SER A 124 -11.09 -3.04 5.97
CA SER A 124 -11.25 -3.49 4.59
C SER A 124 -11.23 -5.00 4.43
N LEU A 125 -10.37 -5.68 5.20
CA LEU A 125 -10.19 -7.13 5.13
C LEU A 125 -11.05 -7.90 6.15
N GLY A 126 -11.82 -7.19 6.98
CA GLY A 126 -12.65 -7.82 8.03
C GLY A 126 -11.81 -8.54 9.10
N LEU A 127 -10.62 -8.03 9.39
CA LEU A 127 -9.73 -8.60 10.40
C LEU A 127 -10.15 -8.11 11.78
N PHE A 128 -10.46 -9.04 12.68
CA PHE A 128 -10.75 -8.72 14.08
C PHE A 128 -9.43 -8.54 14.84
N VAL A 129 -9.29 -7.41 15.55
CA VAL A 129 -8.16 -7.20 16.44
C VAL A 129 -8.44 -7.96 17.73
N MET A 130 -7.63 -8.96 18.03
CA MET A 130 -7.73 -9.76 19.27
C MET A 130 -7.66 -8.92 20.55
N TRP A 131 -7.15 -7.69 20.48
CA TRP A 131 -7.03 -6.76 21.62
C TRP A 131 -8.37 -6.35 22.20
N GLU A 132 -9.39 -6.12 21.37
CA GLU A 132 -10.75 -5.80 21.87
C GLU A 132 -11.35 -6.96 22.67
N ILE A 133 -11.05 -8.20 22.27
CA ILE A 133 -11.49 -9.40 23.01
C ILE A 133 -10.75 -9.53 24.33
N ILE A 134 -9.44 -9.22 24.38
CA ILE A 134 -8.63 -9.26 25.60
C ILE A 134 -9.10 -8.21 26.59
N ASP A 135 -9.41 -7.00 26.16
CA ASP A 135 -9.94 -5.94 27.02
C ASP A 135 -11.31 -6.30 27.60
N ILE A 136 -12.21 -6.89 26.82
CA ILE A 136 -13.51 -7.38 27.26
C ILE A 136 -13.35 -8.51 28.29
N ILE A 137 -12.42 -9.45 28.07
CA ILE A 137 -12.13 -10.54 29.00
C ILE A 137 -11.53 -10.00 30.28
N LEU A 138 -10.56 -9.08 30.22
CA LEU A 138 -9.93 -8.44 31.38
C LEU A 138 -10.95 -7.66 32.22
N ILE A 139 -11.83 -6.88 31.58
CA ILE A 139 -12.91 -6.15 32.25
C ILE A 139 -13.87 -7.13 32.93
N SER A 140 -14.23 -8.22 32.25
CA SER A 140 -15.11 -9.27 32.81
C SER A 140 -14.48 -9.96 34.03
N ILE A 141 -13.18 -10.25 33.99
CA ILE A 141 -12.44 -10.85 35.09
C ILE A 141 -12.38 -9.88 36.31
N ILE A 142 -12.12 -8.59 36.06
CA ILE A 142 -12.08 -7.58 37.11
C ILE A 142 -13.46 -7.41 37.79
N PHE A 143 -14.56 -7.52 37.06
CA PHE A 143 -15.91 -7.48 37.60
C PHE A 143 -16.30 -8.73 38.39
N PHE A 144 -15.70 -9.90 38.07
CA PHE A 144 -16.03 -11.16 38.74
C PHE A 144 -15.22 -11.39 40.03
N ILE A 145 -14.12 -10.64 40.23
CA ILE A 145 -13.23 -10.75 41.43
C ILE A 145 -13.66 -9.76 42.56
N LYS A 146 -14.70 -8.94 42.33
CA LYS A 146 -15.34 -8.12 43.37
C LYS A 146 -16.60 -8.78 43.90
#